data_4c55c0dfa077fdf03741ebfc2d40d10e
#
_entry.id   4c55c0dfa077fdf03741ebfc2d40d10e
#
_cell.length_a   1.000
_cell.length_b   1.000
_cell.length_c   1.000
_cell.angle_alpha   90.00
_cell.angle_beta   90.00
_cell.angle_gamma   90.00
#
_symmetry.space_group_name_H-M   'P 1'
#
loop_
_entity.id
_entity.type
_entity.pdbx_description
1 polymer ?
#
loop_
_entity_poly.entity_id
_entity_poly.type
_entity_poly.pdbx_seq_one_letter_code
_entity_poly.pdbx_strand_id
1 'polypeptide(L)'
;MKTGAYIRFGFAAVVLGASFAPSIAYETGFSNMHSQARVGNKMCMTDHTHYGNGTGATQAAAQREAIASWQSFTDFEYGSAWASFRNAAARGQSCSRGSGTISCSVEARPCRLMRAARKK
;
A
#
# COMPACT_ATOMS: atom_id res chain seq x y z
N MET A 1 28.96 -51.95 -38.15
CA MET A 1 29.11 -50.59 -37.73
C MET A 1 27.73 -49.97 -37.57
N LYS A 2 27.35 -49.69 -36.32
CA LYS A 2 26.05 -49.06 -36.05
C LYS A 2 26.29 -47.58 -35.75
N THR A 3 25.87 -46.73 -36.66
CA THR A 3 25.90 -45.26 -36.52
C THR A 3 24.69 -44.85 -35.69
N GLY A 4 24.93 -44.49 -34.43
CA GLY A 4 23.91 -43.93 -33.53
C GLY A 4 23.66 -42.48 -33.88
N ALA A 5 22.46 -42.17 -34.31
CA ALA A 5 21.99 -40.80 -34.52
C ALA A 5 21.61 -40.20 -33.15
N TYR A 6 22.36 -39.21 -32.69
CA TYR A 6 21.99 -38.44 -31.48
C TYR A 6 20.98 -37.34 -31.89
N ILE A 7 19.75 -37.52 -31.46
CA ILE A 7 18.73 -36.49 -31.58
C ILE A 7 18.98 -35.48 -30.45
N ARG A 8 19.42 -34.28 -30.81
CA ARG A 8 19.54 -33.14 -29.89
C ARG A 8 18.16 -32.50 -29.76
N PHE A 9 17.51 -32.73 -28.62
CA PHE A 9 16.33 -31.93 -28.24
C PHE A 9 16.81 -30.56 -27.76
N GLY A 10 16.62 -29.55 -28.58
CA GLY A 10 16.78 -28.17 -28.17
C GLY A 10 15.60 -27.74 -27.31
N PHE A 11 15.83 -27.50 -26.03
CA PHE A 11 14.86 -26.85 -25.18
C PHE A 11 14.79 -25.37 -25.55
N ALA A 12 13.73 -24.95 -26.21
CA ALA A 12 13.43 -23.55 -26.37
C ALA A 12 12.88 -23.02 -25.02
N ALA A 13 13.69 -22.25 -24.30
CA ALA A 13 13.22 -21.53 -23.11
C ALA A 13 12.29 -20.41 -23.56
N VAL A 14 10.99 -20.57 -23.32
CA VAL A 14 10.01 -19.49 -23.50
C VAL A 14 10.16 -18.55 -22.30
N VAL A 15 10.80 -17.43 -22.51
CA VAL A 15 10.87 -16.35 -21.52
C VAL A 15 9.51 -15.65 -21.56
N LEU A 16 8.64 -16.00 -20.61
CA LEU A 16 7.42 -15.24 -20.35
C LEU A 16 7.82 -13.90 -19.72
N GLY A 17 7.91 -12.87 -20.56
CA GLY A 17 8.11 -11.50 -20.08
C GLY A 17 6.89 -11.08 -19.29
N ALA A 18 7.02 -10.95 -17.97
CA ALA A 18 6.00 -10.34 -17.13
C ALA A 18 5.93 -8.84 -17.46
N SER A 19 4.90 -8.44 -18.18
CA SER A 19 4.62 -7.03 -18.41
C SER A 19 4.05 -6.43 -17.15
N PHE A 20 4.86 -5.70 -16.39
CA PHE A 20 4.39 -4.89 -15.27
C PHE A 20 3.74 -3.63 -15.85
N ALA A 21 2.40 -3.61 -15.90
CA ALA A 21 1.67 -2.38 -16.15
C ALA A 21 1.81 -1.47 -14.93
N PRO A 22 2.14 -0.17 -15.10
CA PRO A 22 2.18 0.75 -13.97
C PRO A 22 0.77 0.86 -13.36
N SER A 23 0.67 0.60 -12.06
CA SER A 23 -0.57 0.83 -11.32
C SER A 23 -0.81 2.34 -11.25
N ILE A 24 -1.88 2.80 -11.89
CA ILE A 24 -2.29 4.20 -11.82
C ILE A 24 -3.05 4.38 -10.50
N ALA A 25 -2.57 5.29 -9.64
CA ALA A 25 -3.30 5.69 -8.44
C ALA A 25 -4.62 6.34 -8.83
N TYR A 26 -5.71 5.94 -8.18
CA TYR A 26 -7.05 6.45 -8.47
C TYR A 26 -7.68 7.13 -7.26
N GLU A 27 -8.69 7.94 -7.50
CA GLU A 27 -9.49 8.63 -6.49
C GLU A 27 -10.97 8.32 -6.72
N THR A 28 -11.70 8.12 -5.61
CA THR A 28 -13.17 7.90 -5.64
C THR A 28 -13.95 9.20 -5.76
N GLY A 29 -13.35 10.32 -5.37
CA GLY A 29 -13.99 11.63 -5.26
C GLY A 29 -14.59 11.92 -3.88
N PHE A 30 -14.75 10.95 -3.01
CA PHE A 30 -15.25 11.19 -1.64
C PHE A 30 -14.32 12.06 -0.80
N SER A 31 -13.04 12.09 -1.10
CA SER A 31 -12.08 12.99 -0.45
C SER A 31 -12.46 14.46 -0.56
N ASN A 32 -13.14 14.85 -1.64
CA ASN A 32 -13.58 16.23 -1.86
C ASN A 32 -14.69 16.70 -0.91
N MET A 33 -15.29 15.78 -0.16
CA MET A 33 -16.29 16.10 0.86
C MET A 33 -15.67 16.52 2.20
N HIS A 34 -14.34 16.41 2.33
CA HIS A 34 -13.59 16.72 3.55
C HIS A 34 -12.67 17.91 3.35
N SER A 35 -12.40 18.61 4.45
CA SER A 35 -11.43 19.69 4.46
C SER A 35 -10.02 19.16 4.24
N GLN A 36 -9.30 19.82 3.35
CA GLN A 36 -7.96 19.41 2.95
C GLN A 36 -7.01 20.61 3.03
N ALA A 37 -5.75 20.38 3.34
CA ALA A 37 -4.71 21.38 3.33
C ALA A 37 -3.43 20.84 2.70
N ARG A 38 -2.71 21.70 2.03
CA ARG A 38 -1.42 21.39 1.46
C ARG A 38 -0.35 21.32 2.55
N VAL A 39 0.42 20.25 2.58
CA VAL A 39 1.57 20.05 3.47
C VAL A 39 2.76 19.64 2.61
N GLY A 40 3.63 20.58 2.28
CA GLY A 40 4.74 20.33 1.34
C GLY A 40 4.24 19.92 -0.05
N ASN A 41 4.63 18.73 -0.49
CA ASN A 41 4.20 18.14 -1.77
C ASN A 41 2.98 17.21 -1.63
N LYS A 42 2.26 17.31 -0.51
CA LYS A 42 1.09 16.47 -0.22
C LYS A 42 -0.14 17.34 -0.02
N MET A 43 -1.29 16.75 -0.32
CA MET A 43 -2.59 17.22 0.12
C MET A 43 -3.09 16.28 1.21
N CYS A 44 -3.39 16.81 2.38
CA CYS A 44 -3.78 16.02 3.55
C CYS A 44 -5.15 16.39 4.07
N MET A 45 -5.89 15.41 4.58
CA MET A 45 -7.10 15.67 5.36
C MET A 45 -6.75 16.48 6.62
N THR A 46 -7.56 17.46 6.97
CA THR A 46 -7.32 18.30 8.16
C THR A 46 -8.12 17.86 9.37
N ASP A 47 -9.27 17.27 9.16
CA ASP A 47 -10.27 16.98 10.19
C ASP A 47 -10.73 15.50 10.19
N HIS A 48 -10.12 14.67 9.38
CA HIS A 48 -10.53 13.27 9.22
C HIS A 48 -9.35 12.32 9.42
N THR A 49 -9.50 11.46 10.44
CA THR A 49 -8.49 10.45 10.80
C THR A 49 -9.06 9.07 10.53
N HIS A 50 -8.29 8.23 9.88
CA HIS A 50 -8.59 6.81 9.72
C HIS A 50 -7.82 5.97 10.72
N TYR A 51 -8.38 4.81 11.05
CA TYR A 51 -7.85 3.84 12.00
C TYR A 51 -7.64 2.50 11.31
N GLY A 52 -6.68 1.75 11.81
CA GLY A 52 -6.44 0.38 11.38
C GLY A 52 -6.07 -0.48 12.58
N ASN A 53 -6.46 -1.75 12.57
CA ASN A 53 -6.19 -2.69 13.64
C ASN A 53 -5.59 -3.97 13.06
N GLY A 54 -4.73 -4.60 13.85
CA GLY A 54 -4.10 -5.85 13.48
C GLY A 54 -3.67 -6.65 14.67
N THR A 55 -3.56 -7.95 14.49
CA THR A 55 -3.10 -8.90 15.49
C THR A 55 -2.01 -9.79 14.90
N GLY A 56 -1.17 -10.33 15.76
CA GLY A 56 -0.13 -11.24 15.33
C GLY A 56 0.64 -11.86 16.49
N ALA A 57 1.45 -12.86 16.18
CA ALA A 57 2.33 -13.50 17.15
C ALA A 57 3.52 -12.60 17.55
N THR A 58 3.88 -11.66 16.70
CA THR A 58 4.92 -10.66 16.91
C THR A 58 4.37 -9.25 16.76
N GLN A 59 5.03 -8.30 17.40
CA GLN A 59 4.67 -6.89 17.25
C GLN A 59 4.78 -6.42 15.80
N ALA A 60 5.83 -6.82 15.09
CA ALA A 60 6.02 -6.48 13.69
C ALA A 60 4.89 -7.01 12.79
N ALA A 61 4.42 -8.24 13.04
CA ALA A 61 3.30 -8.82 12.28
C ALA A 61 1.98 -8.08 12.56
N ALA A 62 1.69 -7.79 13.84
CA ALA A 62 0.50 -7.04 14.23
C ALA A 62 0.49 -5.61 13.67
N GLN A 63 1.64 -4.95 13.64
CA GLN A 63 1.79 -3.61 13.06
C GLN A 63 1.54 -3.61 11.55
N ARG A 64 2.10 -4.58 10.83
CA ARG A 64 1.87 -4.69 9.38
C ARG A 64 0.40 -4.90 9.06
N GLU A 65 -0.27 -5.74 9.83
CA GLU A 65 -1.71 -5.97 9.66
C GLU A 65 -2.53 -4.72 9.96
N ALA A 66 -2.20 -3.98 11.02
CA ALA A 66 -2.86 -2.72 11.35
C ALA A 66 -2.69 -1.67 10.25
N ILE A 67 -1.49 -1.54 9.69
CA ILE A 67 -1.22 -0.64 8.56
C ILE A 67 -1.99 -1.10 7.31
N ALA A 68 -2.00 -2.38 7.00
CA ALA A 68 -2.76 -2.93 5.87
C ALA A 68 -4.27 -2.68 6.02
N SER A 69 -4.80 -2.81 7.23
CA SER A 69 -6.19 -2.48 7.56
C SER A 69 -6.49 -0.99 7.30
N TRP A 70 -5.63 -0.08 7.77
CA TRP A 70 -5.76 1.35 7.52
C TRP A 70 -5.74 1.67 6.02
N GLN A 71 -4.79 1.06 5.30
CA GLN A 71 -4.64 1.27 3.85
C GLN A 71 -5.85 0.74 3.06
N SER A 72 -6.35 -0.43 3.41
CA SER A 72 -7.52 -1.01 2.75
C SER A 72 -8.78 -0.17 2.94
N PHE A 73 -9.01 0.33 4.15
CA PHE A 73 -10.13 1.21 4.42
C PHE A 73 -10.02 2.54 3.68
N THR A 74 -8.83 3.13 3.69
CA THR A 74 -8.57 4.40 3.00
C THR A 74 -8.70 4.25 1.48
N ASP A 75 -8.22 3.14 0.93
CA ASP A 75 -8.36 2.82 -0.48
C ASP A 75 -9.84 2.67 -0.89
N PHE A 76 -10.60 1.98 -0.08
CA PHE A 76 -12.04 1.81 -0.30
C PHE A 76 -12.78 3.14 -0.30
N GLU A 77 -12.48 4.02 0.65
CA GLU A 77 -13.19 5.29 0.81
C GLU A 77 -12.72 6.36 -0.18
N TYR A 78 -11.41 6.55 -0.31
CA TYR A 78 -10.85 7.66 -1.10
C TYR A 78 -10.12 7.25 -2.36
N GLY A 79 -9.72 6.00 -2.48
CA GLY A 79 -8.92 5.47 -3.56
C GLY A 79 -7.44 5.34 -3.22
N SER A 80 -6.71 4.62 -4.06
CA SER A 80 -5.32 4.26 -3.84
C SER A 80 -4.37 5.47 -3.75
N ALA A 81 -4.74 6.60 -4.35
CA ALA A 81 -3.96 7.83 -4.26
C ALA A 81 -3.78 8.33 -2.81
N TRP A 82 -4.73 8.01 -1.92
CA TRP A 82 -4.77 8.42 -0.51
C TRP A 82 -4.30 7.32 0.45
N ALA A 83 -4.14 6.10 -0.02
CA ALA A 83 -4.04 4.90 0.82
C ALA A 83 -2.61 4.53 1.23
N SER A 84 -1.63 5.39 1.05
CA SER A 84 -0.28 5.15 1.52
C SER A 84 -0.09 5.64 2.95
N PHE A 85 0.01 4.71 3.90
CA PHE A 85 0.26 5.05 5.31
C PHE A 85 1.58 5.82 5.49
N ARG A 86 2.59 5.54 4.68
CA ARG A 86 3.87 6.26 4.69
C ARG A 86 3.69 7.75 4.41
N ASN A 87 2.74 8.11 3.56
CA ASN A 87 2.46 9.50 3.20
C ASN A 87 1.49 10.18 4.16
N ALA A 88 0.82 9.43 5.02
CA ALA A 88 -0.18 9.95 5.94
C ALA A 88 0.42 10.93 6.96
N ALA A 89 -0.40 11.87 7.42
CA ALA A 89 -0.04 12.84 8.46
C ALA A 89 -0.53 12.40 9.83
N ALA A 90 0.08 12.94 10.88
CA ALA A 90 -0.30 12.69 12.27
C ALA A 90 -0.42 11.19 12.60
N ARG A 91 0.57 10.41 12.17
CA ARG A 91 0.61 8.96 12.39
C ARG A 91 0.82 8.64 13.86
N GLY A 92 -0.07 7.83 14.42
CA GLY A 92 0.03 7.26 15.75
C GLY A 92 -0.04 5.75 15.71
N GLN A 93 0.55 5.10 16.71
CA GLN A 93 0.57 3.65 16.84
C GLN A 93 0.62 3.24 18.28
N SER A 94 -0.16 2.22 18.64
CA SER A 94 -0.10 1.59 19.95
C SER A 94 -0.28 0.09 19.83
N CYS A 95 0.42 -0.67 20.68
CA CYS A 95 0.32 -2.12 20.72
C CYS A 95 0.11 -2.58 22.16
N SER A 96 -0.64 -3.66 22.34
CA SER A 96 -0.85 -4.32 23.62
C SER A 96 -0.66 -5.83 23.47
N ARG A 97 -0.17 -6.46 24.54
CA ARG A 97 0.03 -7.90 24.58
C ARG A 97 -1.10 -8.54 25.39
N GLY A 98 -1.83 -9.45 24.76
CA GLY A 98 -2.78 -10.34 25.42
C GLY A 98 -2.18 -11.73 25.62
N SER A 99 -3.01 -12.71 25.96
CA SER A 99 -2.57 -14.09 26.13
C SER A 99 -2.20 -14.72 24.76
N GLY A 100 -0.90 -14.75 24.46
CA GLY A 100 -0.33 -15.36 23.27
C GLY A 100 -0.46 -14.54 21.99
N THR A 101 -1.08 -13.36 22.02
CA THR A 101 -1.32 -12.51 20.84
C THR A 101 -0.98 -11.06 21.13
N ILE A 102 -0.40 -10.38 20.15
CA ILE A 102 -0.17 -8.94 20.17
C ILE A 102 -1.21 -8.28 19.31
N SER A 103 -1.82 -7.22 19.81
CA SER A 103 -2.77 -6.38 19.08
C SER A 103 -2.18 -5.00 18.90
N CYS A 104 -2.17 -4.50 17.68
CA CYS A 104 -1.74 -3.13 17.36
C CYS A 104 -2.87 -2.34 16.72
N SER A 105 -2.89 -1.04 16.99
CA SER A 105 -3.73 -0.08 16.29
C SER A 105 -2.89 1.04 15.73
N VAL A 106 -3.28 1.55 14.58
CA VAL A 106 -2.69 2.72 13.96
C VAL A 106 -3.77 3.74 13.67
N GLU A 107 -3.37 5.00 13.67
CA GLU A 107 -4.23 6.11 13.26
C GLU A 107 -3.42 7.07 12.41
N ALA A 108 -4.03 7.66 11.42
CA ALA A 108 -3.40 8.69 10.62
C ALA A 108 -4.44 9.43 9.78
N ARG A 109 -4.11 10.67 9.43
CA ARG A 109 -4.87 11.43 8.44
C ARG A 109 -4.38 11.08 7.03
N PRO A 110 -5.27 10.67 6.11
CA PRO A 110 -4.88 10.37 4.74
C PRO A 110 -4.28 11.59 4.04
N CYS A 111 -3.23 11.35 3.27
CA CYS A 111 -2.61 12.32 2.39
C CYS A 111 -2.37 11.69 1.01
N ARG A 112 -2.49 12.47 -0.04
CA ARG A 112 -2.05 12.09 -1.38
C ARG A 112 -0.86 12.91 -1.82
N LEU A 113 0.04 12.32 -2.57
CA LEU A 113 1.11 13.06 -3.21
C LEU A 113 0.52 13.96 -4.31
N MET A 114 1.00 15.20 -4.35
CA MET A 114 0.68 16.09 -5.46
C MET A 114 1.64 15.81 -6.62
N ARG A 115 1.14 15.86 -7.84
CA ARG A 115 2.00 15.75 -9.02
C ARG A 115 2.97 16.93 -9.05
N ALA A 116 4.23 16.64 -9.33
CA ALA A 116 5.20 17.68 -9.60
C ALA A 116 4.69 18.54 -10.78
N ALA A 117 4.76 19.88 -10.65
CA ALA A 117 4.44 20.76 -11.75
C ALA A 117 5.38 20.42 -12.93
N ARG A 118 4.79 20.21 -14.13
CA ARG A 118 5.60 20.04 -15.34
C ARG A 118 6.36 21.36 -15.54
N LYS A 119 7.68 21.29 -15.50
CA LYS A 119 8.50 22.39 -15.99
C LYS A 119 8.21 22.54 -17.48
N LYS A 120 7.66 23.68 -17.84
CA LYS A 120 7.55 24.07 -19.25
C LYS A 120 8.92 24.45 -19.78
#